data_d7425b51ccd11bc35d61d63d44408b60
#
_entry.id   d7425b51ccd11bc35d61d63d44408b60
#
_cell.length_a   1.000
_cell.length_b   1.000
_cell.length_c   1.000
_cell.angle_alpha   90.00
_cell.angle_beta   90.00
_cell.angle_gamma   90.00
#
_symmetry.space_group_name_H-M   'P 1'
#
loop_
_entity.id
_entity.type
_entity.pdbx_description
1 polymer ?
#
loop_
_entity_poly.entity_id
_entity_poly.type
_entity_poly.pdbx_seq_one_letter_code
_entity_poly.pdbx_strand_id
1 'polypeptide(L)'
;MKKFNLKKMFLISILSFAFSTVSMGASFITSSKDNAINIRESATTDSKVIETLKNGEILESTEKSGDWHKVTYYNSNIKKSFTGYIHNSQLKETLGKLVITSSLGYSNIREKPTTKAAIKTRLKTGQTVYAISKTDDDWYYIKFNGNQHGYIYSNQVAKK
;
A
#
# COMPACT_ATOMS: atom_id res chain seq x y z
N MET A 1 -7.04 -65.38 -31.02
CA MET A 1 -7.73 -64.44 -30.12
C MET A 1 -6.69 -63.62 -29.38
N LYS A 2 -6.44 -62.38 -29.81
CA LYS A 2 -5.48 -61.46 -29.13
C LYS A 2 -6.31 -60.49 -28.26
N LYS A 3 -6.09 -60.57 -26.92
CA LYS A 3 -6.66 -59.62 -25.98
C LYS A 3 -5.83 -58.34 -25.96
N PHE A 4 -6.39 -57.26 -26.42
CA PHE A 4 -5.79 -55.95 -26.37
C PHE A 4 -6.16 -55.29 -25.01
N ASN A 5 -5.17 -55.09 -24.16
CA ASN A 5 -5.33 -54.50 -22.84
C ASN A 5 -4.96 -53.00 -22.94
N LEU A 6 -5.95 -52.17 -23.15
CA LEU A 6 -5.77 -50.74 -23.25
C LEU A 6 -5.84 -50.12 -21.82
N LYS A 7 -4.69 -49.96 -21.18
CA LYS A 7 -4.60 -49.15 -19.97
C LYS A 7 -4.76 -47.68 -20.37
N LYS A 8 -5.98 -47.16 -20.13
CA LYS A 8 -6.23 -45.73 -20.20
C LYS A 8 -5.47 -45.05 -19.07
N MET A 9 -4.38 -44.39 -19.43
CA MET A 9 -3.69 -43.42 -18.57
C MET A 9 -4.52 -42.16 -18.55
N PHE A 10 -5.25 -41.93 -17.45
CA PHE A 10 -5.90 -40.68 -17.16
C PHE A 10 -4.82 -39.68 -16.72
N LEU A 11 -4.45 -38.80 -17.63
CA LEU A 11 -3.63 -37.61 -17.29
C LEU A 11 -4.55 -36.63 -16.54
N ILE A 12 -4.50 -36.65 -15.20
CA ILE A 12 -5.13 -35.61 -14.41
C ILE A 12 -4.23 -34.39 -14.51
N SER A 13 -4.56 -33.45 -15.38
CA SER A 13 -3.97 -32.11 -15.34
C SER A 13 -4.47 -31.44 -14.07
N ILE A 14 -3.63 -31.36 -13.07
CA ILE A 14 -3.89 -30.53 -11.88
C ILE A 14 -3.78 -29.08 -12.35
N LEU A 15 -4.93 -28.50 -12.69
CA LEU A 15 -5.06 -27.08 -12.89
C LEU A 15 -4.91 -26.45 -11.49
N SER A 16 -3.70 -26.00 -11.17
CA SER A 16 -3.43 -25.23 -9.96
C SER A 16 -4.19 -23.90 -10.08
N PHE A 17 -5.38 -23.86 -9.52
CA PHE A 17 -6.05 -22.61 -9.23
C PHE A 17 -5.22 -21.86 -8.20
N ALA A 18 -4.46 -20.86 -8.63
CA ALA A 18 -3.91 -19.88 -7.74
C ALA A 18 -5.10 -19.13 -7.12
N PHE A 19 -5.40 -19.43 -5.86
CA PHE A 19 -6.33 -18.64 -5.09
C PHE A 19 -5.71 -17.24 -4.93
N SER A 20 -6.14 -16.30 -5.73
CA SER A 20 -5.91 -14.88 -5.47
C SER A 20 -6.68 -14.52 -4.20
N THR A 21 -5.98 -14.43 -3.09
CA THR A 21 -6.56 -13.83 -1.89
C THR A 21 -6.75 -12.34 -2.19
N VAL A 22 -8.00 -11.91 -2.34
CA VAL A 22 -8.34 -10.49 -2.37
C VAL A 22 -7.96 -9.94 -1.01
N SER A 23 -6.79 -9.32 -0.93
CA SER A 23 -6.37 -8.55 0.25
C SER A 23 -7.21 -7.29 0.28
N MET A 24 -8.21 -7.24 1.15
CA MET A 24 -9.01 -6.05 1.40
C MET A 24 -8.10 -4.93 1.92
N GLY A 25 -7.62 -4.07 0.99
CA GLY A 25 -7.16 -2.73 1.33
C GLY A 25 -5.84 -2.59 2.09
N ALA A 26 -4.88 -3.52 1.94
CA ALA A 26 -3.54 -3.28 2.47
C ALA A 26 -2.92 -2.07 1.79
N SER A 27 -2.50 -1.07 2.57
CA SER A 27 -1.82 0.10 2.04
C SER A 27 -0.32 0.05 2.35
N PHE A 28 0.46 0.53 1.40
CA PHE A 28 1.92 0.49 1.45
C PHE A 28 2.49 1.88 1.18
N ILE A 29 3.66 2.13 1.75
CA ILE A 29 4.51 3.25 1.36
C ILE A 29 5.69 2.70 0.56
N THR A 30 5.99 3.32 -0.57
CA THR A 30 7.13 2.93 -1.42
C THR A 30 8.45 3.24 -0.73
N SER A 31 9.41 2.29 -0.77
CA SER A 31 10.72 2.41 -0.12
C SER A 31 11.75 1.53 -0.80
N SER A 32 12.76 2.13 -1.43
CA SER A 32 13.93 1.45 -1.99
C SER A 32 15.21 2.21 -1.68
N LYS A 33 16.37 1.57 -1.82
CA LYS A 33 17.68 2.19 -1.55
C LYS A 33 18.05 3.23 -2.60
N ASP A 34 17.69 2.99 -3.85
CA ASP A 34 17.98 3.80 -5.03
C ASP A 34 16.92 4.86 -5.32
N ASN A 35 15.88 4.96 -4.47
CA ASN A 35 14.76 5.88 -4.66
C ASN A 35 14.03 5.67 -6.01
N ALA A 36 14.00 4.43 -6.50
CA ALA A 36 13.33 4.03 -7.73
C ALA A 36 12.50 2.78 -7.48
N ILE A 37 11.18 2.91 -7.61
CA ILE A 37 10.22 1.83 -7.42
C ILE A 37 9.54 1.54 -8.76
N ASN A 38 9.75 0.35 -9.28
CA ASN A 38 9.26 -0.02 -10.59
C ASN A 38 7.88 -0.66 -10.54
N ILE A 39 6.90 -0.03 -11.20
CA ILE A 39 5.64 -0.69 -11.56
C ILE A 39 5.88 -1.47 -12.85
N ARG A 40 5.62 -2.77 -12.80
CA ARG A 40 5.82 -3.70 -13.93
C ARG A 40 4.49 -4.20 -14.49
N GLU A 41 4.50 -4.54 -15.76
CA GLU A 41 3.33 -5.07 -16.47
C GLU A 41 2.86 -6.43 -15.92
N SER A 42 3.78 -7.27 -15.44
CA SER A 42 3.52 -8.59 -14.85
C SER A 42 4.35 -8.80 -13.58
N ALA A 43 3.95 -9.77 -12.76
CA ALA A 43 4.57 -10.12 -11.47
C ALA A 43 5.89 -10.89 -11.65
N THR A 44 6.85 -10.32 -12.37
CA THR A 44 8.20 -10.86 -12.59
C THR A 44 9.21 -9.75 -12.85
N THR A 45 10.47 -9.98 -12.47
CA THR A 45 11.59 -9.05 -12.71
C THR A 45 11.92 -8.84 -14.17
N ASP A 46 11.61 -9.79 -15.04
CA ASP A 46 11.86 -9.73 -16.49
C ASP A 46 10.78 -8.96 -17.24
N SER A 47 9.67 -8.63 -16.56
CA SER A 47 8.58 -7.88 -17.15
C SER A 47 8.93 -6.41 -17.36
N LYS A 48 8.33 -5.84 -18.39
CA LYS A 48 8.51 -4.43 -18.75
C LYS A 48 8.13 -3.51 -17.56
N VAL A 49 8.99 -2.54 -17.28
CA VAL A 49 8.68 -1.41 -16.39
C VAL A 49 7.77 -0.44 -17.13
N ILE A 50 6.58 -0.17 -16.56
CA ILE A 50 5.58 0.72 -17.16
C ILE A 50 5.52 2.10 -16.50
N GLU A 51 6.02 2.21 -15.26
CA GLU A 51 6.17 3.47 -14.53
C GLU A 51 7.23 3.30 -13.44
N THR A 52 7.90 4.39 -13.06
CA THR A 52 8.85 4.41 -11.93
C THR A 52 8.47 5.50 -10.94
N LEU A 53 8.26 5.09 -9.68
CA LEU A 53 7.90 5.96 -8.58
C LEU A 53 9.13 6.33 -7.76
N LYS A 54 8.96 7.32 -6.88
CA LYS A 54 9.92 7.68 -5.83
C LYS A 54 9.53 7.06 -4.50
N ASN A 55 10.44 7.09 -3.53
CA ASN A 55 10.12 6.74 -2.15
C ASN A 55 9.04 7.67 -1.58
N GLY A 56 8.19 7.09 -0.73
CA GLY A 56 7.19 7.85 0.00
C GLY A 56 5.81 7.90 -0.67
N GLU A 57 5.60 7.30 -1.84
CA GLU A 57 4.25 7.20 -2.41
C GLU A 57 3.40 6.20 -1.64
N ILE A 58 2.13 6.55 -1.42
CA ILE A 58 1.15 5.63 -0.81
C ILE A 58 0.38 4.92 -1.91
N LEU A 59 0.35 3.60 -1.82
CA LEU A 59 -0.33 2.73 -2.78
C LEU A 59 -1.24 1.75 -2.03
N GLU A 60 -2.35 1.41 -2.65
CA GLU A 60 -3.26 0.36 -2.17
C GLU A 60 -3.09 -0.87 -3.07
N SER A 61 -2.85 -2.00 -2.44
CA SER A 61 -2.80 -3.28 -3.13
C SER A 61 -4.20 -3.83 -3.29
N THR A 62 -4.55 -4.21 -4.51
CA THR A 62 -5.83 -4.86 -4.83
C THR A 62 -5.69 -6.38 -4.92
N GLU A 63 -4.46 -6.87 -5.09
CA GLU A 63 -4.17 -8.29 -5.29
C GLU A 63 -2.72 -8.59 -4.90
N LYS A 64 -2.46 -9.79 -4.37
CA LYS A 64 -1.10 -10.29 -4.12
C LYS A 64 -0.86 -11.55 -4.95
N SER A 65 0.27 -11.58 -5.65
CA SER A 65 0.75 -12.73 -6.44
C SER A 65 2.18 -13.06 -6.04
N GLY A 66 2.35 -14.05 -5.16
CA GLY A 66 3.65 -14.37 -4.55
C GLY A 66 4.21 -13.16 -3.80
N ASP A 67 5.39 -12.71 -4.21
CA ASP A 67 6.07 -11.53 -3.65
C ASP A 67 5.70 -10.20 -4.36
N TRP A 68 4.67 -10.20 -5.18
CA TRP A 68 4.25 -9.04 -5.93
C TRP A 68 2.88 -8.52 -5.48
N HIS A 69 2.76 -7.21 -5.43
CA HIS A 69 1.50 -6.51 -5.15
C HIS A 69 1.01 -5.79 -6.40
N LYS A 70 -0.23 -6.07 -6.79
CA LYS A 70 -0.91 -5.32 -7.86
C LYS A 70 -1.42 -4.01 -7.32
N VAL A 71 -1.04 -2.93 -7.96
CA VAL A 71 -1.36 -1.56 -7.56
C VAL A 71 -1.86 -0.75 -8.74
N THR A 72 -2.62 0.32 -8.44
CA THR A 72 -2.93 1.36 -9.41
C THR A 72 -2.37 2.68 -8.91
N TYR A 73 -1.58 3.35 -9.73
CA TYR A 73 -0.96 4.64 -9.47
C TYR A 73 -1.44 5.67 -10.49
N TYR A 74 -1.89 6.84 -10.01
CA TYR A 74 -2.24 7.97 -10.86
C TYR A 74 -1.12 9.00 -10.86
N ASN A 75 -0.45 9.15 -12.01
CA ASN A 75 0.56 10.19 -12.22
C ASN A 75 -0.14 11.50 -12.62
N SER A 76 -0.24 12.43 -11.66
CA SER A 76 -0.92 13.72 -11.84
C SER A 76 -0.24 14.65 -12.84
N ASN A 77 1.08 14.52 -13.04
CA ASN A 77 1.83 15.38 -13.97
C ASN A 77 1.45 15.12 -15.42
N ILE A 78 1.23 13.86 -15.78
CA ILE A 78 0.85 13.43 -17.12
C ILE A 78 -0.61 13.00 -17.20
N LYS A 79 -1.37 13.11 -16.12
CA LYS A 79 -2.80 12.75 -16.01
C LYS A 79 -3.10 11.32 -16.48
N LYS A 80 -2.28 10.37 -16.07
CA LYS A 80 -2.38 8.98 -16.52
C LYS A 80 -2.34 8.01 -15.34
N SER A 81 -3.18 6.96 -15.41
CA SER A 81 -3.14 5.84 -14.47
C SER A 81 -2.30 4.69 -15.02
N PHE A 82 -1.56 4.06 -14.13
CA PHE A 82 -0.78 2.86 -14.38
C PHE A 82 -1.25 1.77 -13.43
N THR A 83 -1.62 0.62 -13.96
CA THR A 83 -1.94 -0.58 -13.17
C THR A 83 -0.91 -1.64 -13.48
N GLY A 84 -0.28 -2.17 -12.44
CA GLY A 84 0.78 -3.17 -12.60
C GLY A 84 1.25 -3.70 -11.25
N TYR A 85 2.43 -4.29 -11.24
CA TYR A 85 2.96 -5.04 -10.10
C TYR A 85 4.22 -4.39 -9.55
N ILE A 86 4.31 -4.33 -8.21
CA ILE A 86 5.50 -3.90 -7.46
C ILE A 86 5.94 -5.06 -6.57
N HIS A 87 7.25 -5.33 -6.54
CA HIS A 87 7.82 -6.35 -5.66
C HIS A 87 7.77 -5.89 -4.20
N ASN A 88 7.49 -6.80 -3.27
CA ASN A 88 7.32 -6.51 -1.84
C ASN A 88 8.57 -5.87 -1.20
N SER A 89 9.79 -6.16 -1.70
CA SER A 89 11.03 -5.53 -1.22
C SER A 89 11.11 -4.01 -1.45
N GLN A 90 10.25 -3.46 -2.31
CA GLN A 90 10.15 -2.03 -2.59
C GLN A 90 8.96 -1.36 -1.85
N LEU A 91 8.31 -2.09 -0.97
CA LEU A 91 7.13 -1.66 -0.24
C LEU A 91 7.31 -1.86 1.27
N LYS A 92 6.77 -0.94 2.05
CA LYS A 92 6.57 -1.11 3.50
C LYS A 92 5.10 -0.98 3.79
N GLU A 93 4.53 -1.96 4.49
CA GLU A 93 3.14 -1.89 4.92
C GLU A 93 2.93 -0.71 5.87
N THR A 94 1.80 -0.01 5.71
CA THR A 94 1.38 1.07 6.61
C THR A 94 0.31 0.56 7.57
N LEU A 95 -0.01 1.35 8.59
CA LEU A 95 -1.12 1.04 9.51
C LEU A 95 -2.50 1.37 8.90
N GLY A 96 -2.52 1.83 7.65
CA GLY A 96 -3.73 2.09 6.88
C GLY A 96 -4.25 3.51 6.96
N LYS A 97 -5.46 3.70 6.45
CA LYS A 97 -6.16 4.98 6.45
C LYS A 97 -6.76 5.28 7.81
N LEU A 98 -6.57 6.51 8.25
CA LEU A 98 -7.27 7.08 9.40
C LEU A 98 -8.09 8.31 8.97
N VAL A 99 -9.17 8.57 9.68
CA VAL A 99 -9.96 9.78 9.55
C VAL A 99 -9.83 10.62 10.81
N ILE A 100 -9.71 11.94 10.66
CA ILE A 100 -9.66 12.89 11.78
C ILE A 100 -11.05 12.95 12.43
N THR A 101 -11.12 12.74 13.76
CA THR A 101 -12.40 12.65 14.53
C THR A 101 -12.49 13.68 15.68
N SER A 102 -11.61 14.68 15.71
CA SER A 102 -11.59 15.68 16.77
C SER A 102 -12.91 16.45 16.90
N SER A 103 -13.45 16.55 18.12
CA SER A 103 -14.64 17.33 18.44
C SER A 103 -14.45 18.84 18.30
N LEU A 104 -13.20 19.30 18.25
CA LEU A 104 -12.85 20.71 18.03
C LEU A 104 -12.96 21.14 16.56
N GLY A 105 -13.37 20.23 15.65
CA GLY A 105 -13.44 20.48 14.22
C GLY A 105 -12.09 20.40 13.50
N TYR A 106 -10.99 20.23 14.22
CA TYR A 106 -9.64 20.07 13.68
C TYR A 106 -8.71 19.34 14.65
N SER A 107 -7.59 18.84 14.14
CA SER A 107 -6.49 18.27 14.93
C SER A 107 -5.18 18.96 14.60
N ASN A 108 -4.35 19.16 15.61
CA ASN A 108 -2.99 19.68 15.44
C ASN A 108 -2.05 18.58 15.00
N ILE A 109 -1.37 18.81 13.89
CA ILE A 109 -0.28 17.96 13.42
C ILE A 109 1.05 18.57 13.88
N ARG A 110 1.86 17.79 14.57
CA ARG A 110 3.07 18.26 15.26
C ARG A 110 4.35 17.74 14.64
N GLU A 111 5.46 18.40 14.92
CA GLU A 111 6.79 18.01 14.45
C GLU A 111 7.36 16.78 15.19
N LYS A 112 6.96 16.59 16.45
CA LYS A 112 7.39 15.47 17.31
C LYS A 112 6.19 14.89 18.06
N PRO A 113 6.26 13.62 18.52
CA PRO A 113 5.15 12.95 19.22
C PRO A 113 5.02 13.44 20.69
N THR A 114 4.75 14.71 20.85
CA THR A 114 4.52 15.34 22.17
C THR A 114 3.67 16.59 22.02
N THR A 115 2.84 16.87 23.03
CA THR A 115 1.98 18.07 23.10
C THR A 115 2.79 19.36 23.19
N LYS A 116 4.06 19.31 23.61
CA LYS A 116 4.98 20.45 23.70
C LYS A 116 5.65 20.81 22.37
N ALA A 117 5.60 19.90 21.37
CA ALA A 117 6.21 20.15 20.07
C ALA A 117 5.46 21.22 19.27
N ALA A 118 6.18 21.90 18.39
CA ALA A 118 5.60 22.86 17.45
C ALA A 118 4.48 22.23 16.60
N ILE A 119 3.45 23.02 16.33
CA ILE A 119 2.37 22.65 15.43
C ILE A 119 2.80 22.96 14.01
N LYS A 120 2.93 21.94 13.16
CA LYS A 120 3.21 22.09 11.73
C LYS A 120 2.02 22.63 10.97
N THR A 121 0.85 22.09 11.26
CA THR A 121 -0.42 22.45 10.58
C THR A 121 -1.61 21.93 11.38
N ARG A 122 -2.81 22.29 10.91
CA ARG A 122 -4.08 21.75 11.39
C ARG A 122 -4.81 21.06 10.27
N LEU A 123 -5.35 19.86 10.54
CA LEU A 123 -6.21 19.13 9.62
C LEU A 123 -7.64 19.12 10.15
N LYS A 124 -8.61 19.34 9.25
CA LYS A 124 -10.04 19.38 9.62
C LYS A 124 -10.57 18.00 9.95
N THR A 125 -11.54 17.92 10.86
CA THR A 125 -12.34 16.71 11.10
C THR A 125 -12.94 16.21 9.79
N GLY A 126 -12.92 14.88 9.58
CA GLY A 126 -13.32 14.22 8.33
C GLY A 126 -12.21 14.06 7.29
N GLN A 127 -11.07 14.77 7.40
CA GLN A 127 -9.94 14.54 6.49
C GLN A 127 -9.32 13.15 6.72
N THR A 128 -8.94 12.52 5.62
CA THR A 128 -8.24 11.23 5.62
C THR A 128 -6.74 11.45 5.61
N VAL A 129 -6.02 10.65 6.39
CA VAL A 129 -4.57 10.58 6.47
C VAL A 129 -4.12 9.12 6.41
N TYR A 130 -2.84 8.87 6.14
CA TYR A 130 -2.26 7.53 6.18
C TYR A 130 -1.33 7.39 7.37
N ALA A 131 -1.60 6.43 8.24
CA ALA A 131 -0.74 6.10 9.38
C ALA A 131 0.42 5.22 8.89
N ILE A 132 1.64 5.72 9.00
CA ILE A 132 2.87 5.00 8.62
C ILE A 132 3.36 4.16 9.78
N SER A 133 3.39 4.72 11.00
CA SER A 133 3.79 4.03 12.22
C SER A 133 3.07 4.62 13.43
N LYS A 134 3.13 3.91 14.55
CA LYS A 134 2.64 4.36 15.85
C LYS A 134 3.78 4.30 16.87
N THR A 135 3.90 5.31 17.72
CA THR A 135 4.83 5.31 18.86
C THR A 135 4.20 4.64 20.06
N ASP A 136 5.03 4.26 21.06
CA ASP A 136 4.57 3.68 22.33
C ASP A 136 3.70 4.68 23.13
N ASP A 137 3.93 5.99 22.96
CA ASP A 137 3.18 7.08 23.60
C ASP A 137 1.91 7.47 22.86
N ASP A 138 1.31 6.56 22.09
CA ASP A 138 0.04 6.75 21.38
C ASP A 138 0.01 7.85 20.30
N TRP A 139 1.13 8.14 19.67
CA TRP A 139 1.16 9.04 18.51
C TRP A 139 1.30 8.26 17.22
N TYR A 140 0.50 8.64 16.21
CA TYR A 140 0.70 8.18 14.84
C TYR A 140 1.64 9.13 14.09
N TYR A 141 2.65 8.57 13.41
CA TYR A 141 3.36 9.27 12.35
C TYR A 141 2.53 9.09 11.07
N ILE A 142 2.09 10.21 10.50
CA ILE A 142 1.14 10.21 9.38
C ILE A 142 1.70 10.92 8.16
N LYS A 143 1.21 10.48 6.97
CA LYS A 143 1.33 11.20 5.70
C LYS A 143 -0.02 11.80 5.34
N PHE A 144 -0.02 13.04 4.84
CA PHE A 144 -1.21 13.81 4.47
C PHE A 144 -0.90 14.84 3.38
N ASN A 145 -1.91 15.34 2.67
CA ASN A 145 -1.80 16.39 1.65
C ASN A 145 -0.62 16.19 0.68
N GLY A 146 -0.58 15.06 0.00
CA GLY A 146 0.53 14.69 -0.87
C GLY A 146 1.72 14.12 -0.09
N ASN A 147 2.79 14.86 0.10
CA ASN A 147 4.03 14.36 0.72
C ASN A 147 4.37 15.01 2.06
N GLN A 148 3.38 15.58 2.75
CA GLN A 148 3.57 16.14 4.09
C GLN A 148 3.48 15.06 5.17
N HIS A 149 4.29 15.20 6.23
CA HIS A 149 4.35 14.27 7.35
C HIS A 149 4.32 15.01 8.68
N GLY A 150 3.83 14.32 9.72
CA GLY A 150 3.84 14.82 11.09
C GLY A 150 3.22 13.82 12.06
N TYR A 151 3.06 14.24 13.29
CA TYR A 151 2.52 13.42 14.36
C TYR A 151 1.14 13.89 14.79
N ILE A 152 0.23 12.94 15.00
CA ILE A 152 -1.11 13.17 15.54
C ILE A 152 -1.36 12.20 16.70
N TYR A 153 -2.03 12.68 17.74
CA TYR A 153 -2.36 11.84 18.89
C TYR A 153 -3.51 10.89 18.53
N SER A 154 -3.41 9.63 18.99
CA SER A 154 -4.28 8.55 18.53
C SER A 154 -5.78 8.77 18.83
N ASN A 155 -6.12 9.48 19.93
CA ASN A 155 -7.52 9.76 20.25
C ASN A 155 -8.21 10.77 19.31
N GLN A 156 -7.47 11.40 18.39
CA GLN A 156 -8.00 12.37 17.42
C GLN A 156 -8.26 11.76 16.04
N VAL A 157 -8.11 10.45 15.93
CA VAL A 157 -8.32 9.71 14.68
C VAL A 157 -9.05 8.39 14.92
N ALA A 158 -9.74 7.91 13.90
CA ALA A 158 -10.31 6.57 13.85
C ALA A 158 -9.89 5.85 12.57
N LYS A 159 -9.91 4.52 12.57
CA LYS A 159 -9.76 3.72 11.34
C LYS A 159 -10.94 4.01 10.40
N LYS A 160 -10.64 4.09 9.12
CA LYS A 160 -11.65 4.28 8.08
C LYS A 160 -12.06 2.93 7.50
#